data_c3bf998271edc2395db5f4d91a64cba7
#
_entry.id   c3bf998271edc2395db5f4d91a64cba7
#
_cell.length_a   1.000
_cell.length_b   1.000
_cell.length_c   1.000
_cell.angle_alpha   90.00
_cell.angle_beta   90.00
_cell.angle_gamma   90.00
#
_symmetry.space_group_name_H-M   'P 1'
#
loop_
_entity.id
_entity.type
_entity.pdbx_description
1 polymer ?
#
loop_
_entity_poly.entity_id
_entity_poly.type
_entity_poly.pdbx_seq_one_letter_code
_entity_poly.pdbx_strand_id
1 'polypeptide(L)'
;MSATAEKIARPPVIEMFDVAVSSTRAPDIAVVDGINWRVLLDDFWVLGAPPASGKSDLLATAAGLQLPLRGVHHLFGRELLSLGEAERLHERLRVGVVFEAGARPFAHLTVADNVALPLRYHREGSEADIRQRVGEILEATGLAAVANRAPAQLVHSMRPRVGLARALALAPEVLLLDDPLAGLDPRQTHWWLEFIGSLAAGHPILKGRKMTLVVACNHMRPWMSRGRQFALVKDKQLLPLGGRAELENCNEPLLRELVAAEFTPD
;
A
#
# COMPACT_ATOMS: atom_id res chain seq x y z
N MET A 1 -0.93 43.58 9.74
CA MET A 1 -1.90 42.53 10.14
C MET A 1 -1.61 41.33 9.29
N SER A 2 -0.83 40.41 9.83
CA SER A 2 -0.40 39.19 9.12
C SER A 2 -1.45 38.10 9.40
N ALA A 3 -2.23 37.75 8.40
CA ALA A 3 -3.14 36.61 8.46
C ALA A 3 -2.29 35.30 8.41
N THR A 4 -2.11 34.71 9.58
CA THR A 4 -1.57 33.36 9.72
C THR A 4 -2.55 32.43 9.01
N ALA A 5 -2.16 31.93 7.81
CA ALA A 5 -2.93 30.91 7.12
C ALA A 5 -3.00 29.68 8.05
N GLU A 6 -4.17 29.44 8.61
CA GLU A 6 -4.49 28.24 9.37
C GLU A 6 -4.19 27.03 8.48
N LYS A 7 -3.13 26.32 8.82
CA LYS A 7 -2.72 25.09 8.11
C LYS A 7 -3.84 24.09 8.35
N ILE A 8 -4.75 23.95 7.37
CA ILE A 8 -5.85 22.98 7.43
C ILE A 8 -5.22 21.63 7.74
N ALA A 9 -5.47 21.12 8.94
CA ALA A 9 -4.92 19.86 9.40
C ALA A 9 -5.48 18.74 8.50
N ARG A 10 -4.59 18.01 7.82
CA ARG A 10 -4.98 16.87 6.98
C ARG A 10 -5.63 15.80 7.87
N PRO A 11 -6.82 15.28 7.51
CA PRO A 11 -7.49 14.29 8.33
C PRO A 11 -6.71 12.97 8.35
N PRO A 12 -6.74 12.25 9.48
CA PRO A 12 -6.16 10.91 9.55
C PRO A 12 -7.00 9.93 8.74
N VAL A 13 -6.32 9.05 8.01
CA VAL A 13 -6.94 7.97 7.23
C VAL A 13 -6.71 6.60 7.87
N ILE A 14 -5.61 6.41 8.61
CA ILE A 14 -5.33 5.25 9.43
C ILE A 14 -4.85 5.74 10.79
N GLU A 15 -5.44 5.26 11.89
CA GLU A 15 -4.96 5.51 13.24
C GLU A 15 -4.97 4.21 14.04
N MET A 16 -3.86 3.94 14.69
CA MET A 16 -3.66 2.80 15.57
C MET A 16 -3.20 3.28 16.94
N PHE A 17 -3.85 2.83 18.01
CA PHE A 17 -3.53 3.17 19.39
C PHE A 17 -3.33 1.89 20.19
N ASP A 18 -2.10 1.66 20.64
CA ASP A 18 -1.66 0.47 21.37
C ASP A 18 -2.07 -0.85 20.68
N VAL A 19 -1.95 -0.89 19.33
CA VAL A 19 -2.41 -2.03 18.53
C VAL A 19 -1.40 -3.16 18.56
N ALA A 20 -1.89 -4.39 18.80
CA ALA A 20 -1.17 -5.63 18.59
C ALA A 20 -1.65 -6.30 17.29
N VAL A 21 -0.71 -6.55 16.39
CA VAL A 21 -0.94 -7.21 15.10
C VAL A 21 -0.67 -8.70 15.24
N SER A 22 -1.66 -9.54 14.88
CA SER A 22 -1.50 -10.99 14.86
C SER A 22 -0.86 -11.49 13.56
N SER A 23 -0.27 -12.67 13.61
CA SER A 23 0.14 -13.37 12.39
C SER A 23 -1.07 -13.94 11.66
N THR A 24 -1.13 -13.77 10.33
CA THR A 24 -2.13 -14.44 9.48
C THR A 24 -2.03 -15.97 9.54
N ARG A 25 -0.85 -16.52 9.92
CA ARG A 25 -0.62 -17.96 10.06
C ARG A 25 -0.90 -18.49 11.46
N ALA A 26 -0.86 -17.61 12.47
CA ALA A 26 -1.08 -17.93 13.88
C ALA A 26 -1.82 -16.76 14.55
N PRO A 27 -3.17 -16.74 14.45
CA PRO A 27 -3.98 -15.58 14.85
C PRO A 27 -3.84 -15.15 16.31
N ASP A 28 -3.40 -16.05 17.19
CA ASP A 28 -3.23 -15.79 18.62
C ASP A 28 -1.82 -15.25 18.97
N ILE A 29 -0.91 -15.14 17.98
CA ILE A 29 0.46 -14.71 18.21
C ILE A 29 0.65 -13.29 17.69
N ALA A 30 1.02 -12.35 18.57
CA ALA A 30 1.41 -11.01 18.19
C ALA A 30 2.78 -11.01 17.49
N VAL A 31 2.83 -10.47 16.27
CA VAL A 31 4.06 -10.31 15.48
C VAL A 31 4.60 -8.89 15.52
N VAL A 32 3.72 -7.89 15.67
CA VAL A 32 4.08 -6.50 15.99
C VAL A 32 3.14 -6.03 17.10
N ASP A 33 3.66 -5.30 18.07
CA ASP A 33 2.92 -4.98 19.29
C ASP A 33 3.13 -3.52 19.73
N GLY A 34 2.16 -2.98 20.50
CA GLY A 34 2.23 -1.63 21.04
C GLY A 34 2.27 -0.53 19.97
N ILE A 35 1.64 -0.75 18.82
CA ILE A 35 1.69 0.18 17.69
C ILE A 35 0.88 1.43 18.00
N ASN A 36 1.57 2.58 17.95
CA ASN A 36 0.98 3.90 17.92
C ASN A 36 1.35 4.56 16.60
N TRP A 37 0.44 4.57 15.65
CA TRP A 37 0.71 5.02 14.29
C TRP A 37 -0.45 5.81 13.71
N ARG A 38 -0.12 6.92 13.04
CA ARG A 38 -1.08 7.81 12.42
C ARG A 38 -0.65 8.17 11.01
N VAL A 39 -1.47 7.84 10.03
CA VAL A 39 -1.29 8.19 8.63
C VAL A 39 -2.32 9.25 8.26
N LEU A 40 -1.85 10.38 7.78
CA LEU A 40 -2.71 11.47 7.34
C LEU A 40 -3.00 11.37 5.84
N LEU A 41 -4.11 11.97 5.41
CA LEU A 41 -4.42 12.10 3.99
C LEU A 41 -3.24 12.72 3.23
N ASP A 42 -2.94 12.20 2.04
CA ASP A 42 -1.82 12.61 1.19
C ASP A 42 -0.42 12.32 1.77
N ASP A 43 -0.29 11.54 2.83
CA ASP A 43 1.02 11.10 3.33
C ASP A 43 1.67 10.10 2.37
N PHE A 44 3.01 10.04 2.45
CA PHE A 44 3.78 8.98 1.83
C PHE A 44 4.73 8.39 2.89
N TRP A 45 4.32 7.27 3.47
CA TRP A 45 5.10 6.52 4.45
C TRP A 45 5.98 5.46 3.79
N VAL A 46 7.19 5.30 4.32
CA VAL A 46 8.10 4.21 3.99
C VAL A 46 8.44 3.46 5.28
N LEU A 47 8.06 2.19 5.34
CA LEU A 47 8.30 1.30 6.46
C LEU A 47 9.45 0.36 6.10
N GLY A 48 10.62 0.58 6.68
CA GLY A 48 11.74 -0.35 6.57
C GLY A 48 11.52 -1.55 7.49
N ALA A 49 11.63 -2.75 6.95
CA ALA A 49 11.32 -3.96 7.70
C ALA A 49 12.13 -5.16 7.17
N PRO A 50 12.87 -5.87 8.02
CA PRO A 50 13.54 -7.11 7.61
C PRO A 50 12.52 -8.18 7.15
N PRO A 51 12.96 -9.21 6.41
CA PRO A 51 12.12 -10.37 6.15
C PRO A 51 11.57 -10.98 7.45
N ALA A 52 10.35 -11.49 7.39
CA ALA A 52 9.66 -12.11 8.54
C ALA A 52 9.44 -11.20 9.77
N SER A 53 9.54 -9.88 9.61
CA SER A 53 9.32 -8.90 10.70
C SER A 53 7.85 -8.65 11.05
N GLY A 54 6.88 -9.25 10.31
CA GLY A 54 5.46 -8.98 10.46
C GLY A 54 4.93 -7.80 9.60
N LYS A 55 5.74 -7.30 8.63
CA LYS A 55 5.36 -6.17 7.77
C LYS A 55 4.06 -6.41 6.99
N SER A 56 3.88 -7.62 6.42
CA SER A 56 2.68 -7.98 5.66
C SER A 56 1.44 -8.05 6.54
N ASP A 57 1.58 -8.61 7.77
CA ASP A 57 0.51 -8.67 8.76
C ASP A 57 0.15 -7.26 9.26
N LEU A 58 1.15 -6.38 9.45
CA LEU A 58 0.93 -4.96 9.77
C LEU A 58 0.13 -4.25 8.68
N LEU A 59 0.50 -4.42 7.40
CA LEU A 59 -0.25 -3.83 6.28
C LEU A 59 -1.67 -4.41 6.18
N ALA A 60 -1.85 -5.72 6.38
CA ALA A 60 -3.17 -6.36 6.39
C ALA A 60 -4.06 -5.80 7.51
N THR A 61 -3.50 -5.61 8.70
CA THR A 61 -4.21 -4.98 9.83
C THR A 61 -4.51 -3.51 9.51
N ALA A 62 -3.54 -2.75 9.02
CA ALA A 62 -3.71 -1.34 8.64
C ALA A 62 -4.80 -1.13 7.58
N ALA A 63 -4.97 -2.10 6.66
CA ALA A 63 -6.06 -2.10 5.67
C ALA A 63 -7.42 -2.54 6.23
N GLY A 64 -7.50 -2.96 7.48
CA GLY A 64 -8.71 -3.54 8.07
C GLY A 64 -9.06 -4.93 7.50
N LEU A 65 -8.13 -5.60 6.79
CA LEU A 65 -8.31 -6.96 6.30
C LEU A 65 -8.22 -7.99 7.45
N GLN A 66 -7.50 -7.61 8.50
CA GLN A 66 -7.36 -8.35 9.73
C GLN A 66 -7.65 -7.42 10.90
N LEU A 67 -8.42 -7.89 11.88
CA LEU A 67 -8.66 -7.13 13.10
C LEU A 67 -7.45 -7.25 14.05
N PRO A 68 -7.14 -6.21 14.82
CA PRO A 68 -6.08 -6.28 15.81
C PRO A 68 -6.43 -7.24 16.94
N LEU A 69 -5.40 -7.86 17.56
CA LEU A 69 -5.56 -8.67 18.79
C LEU A 69 -5.98 -7.82 19.98
N ARG A 70 -5.46 -6.60 20.06
CA ARG A 70 -5.80 -5.58 21.06
C ARG A 70 -5.52 -4.18 20.52
N GLY A 71 -5.95 -3.19 21.27
CA GLY A 71 -5.82 -1.78 20.90
C GLY A 71 -6.98 -1.29 20.05
N VAL A 72 -6.89 -0.04 19.62
CA VAL A 72 -7.94 0.64 18.87
C VAL A 72 -7.44 0.98 17.47
N HIS A 73 -8.21 0.59 16.44
CA HIS A 73 -7.89 0.85 15.06
C HIS A 73 -9.03 1.60 14.36
N HIS A 74 -8.71 2.79 13.84
CA HIS A 74 -9.62 3.58 13.03
C HIS A 74 -9.19 3.60 11.57
N LEU A 75 -10.17 3.46 10.67
CA LEU A 75 -10.05 3.83 9.27
C LEU A 75 -10.96 5.04 9.01
N PHE A 76 -10.39 6.09 8.43
CA PHE A 76 -11.09 7.33 8.09
C PHE A 76 -11.91 7.90 9.26
N GLY A 77 -11.33 7.84 10.48
CA GLY A 77 -11.92 8.34 11.72
C GLY A 77 -12.98 7.41 12.35
N ARG A 78 -13.24 6.23 11.79
CA ARG A 78 -14.21 5.25 12.32
C ARG A 78 -13.51 4.05 12.93
N GLU A 79 -13.84 3.72 14.17
CA GLU A 79 -13.28 2.56 14.87
C GLU A 79 -13.82 1.25 14.28
N LEU A 80 -12.93 0.42 13.72
CA LEU A 80 -13.33 -0.79 12.97
C LEU A 80 -14.08 -1.83 13.79
N LEU A 81 -13.72 -1.98 15.07
CA LEU A 81 -14.39 -2.97 15.94
C LEU A 81 -15.82 -2.56 16.31
N SER A 82 -16.12 -1.25 16.32
CA SER A 82 -17.46 -0.73 16.61
C SER A 82 -18.41 -0.79 15.42
N LEU A 83 -17.90 -1.03 14.21
CA LEU A 83 -18.68 -1.03 12.96
C LEU A 83 -19.33 -2.39 12.71
N GLY A 84 -20.52 -2.37 12.13
CA GLY A 84 -21.15 -3.54 11.49
C GLY A 84 -20.35 -4.00 10.26
N GLU A 85 -20.62 -5.22 9.78
CA GLU A 85 -19.87 -5.83 8.67
C GLU A 85 -19.95 -4.99 7.38
N ALA A 86 -21.13 -4.49 7.02
CA ALA A 86 -21.32 -3.67 5.82
C ALA A 86 -20.56 -2.32 5.88
N GLU A 87 -20.60 -1.67 7.06
CA GLU A 87 -19.88 -0.41 7.26
C GLU A 87 -18.37 -0.63 7.24
N ARG A 88 -17.88 -1.70 7.87
CA ARG A 88 -16.49 -2.09 7.84
C ARG A 88 -16.00 -2.39 6.41
N LEU A 89 -16.84 -3.09 5.62
CA LEU A 89 -16.55 -3.30 4.21
C LEU A 89 -16.44 -1.97 3.45
N HIS A 90 -17.35 -1.03 3.69
CA HIS A 90 -17.31 0.29 3.05
C HIS A 90 -15.98 1.02 3.30
N GLU A 91 -15.50 1.08 4.54
CA GLU A 91 -14.21 1.72 4.84
C GLU A 91 -13.03 0.96 4.21
N ARG A 92 -13.07 -0.37 4.21
CA ARG A 92 -12.03 -1.21 3.60
C ARG A 92 -11.89 -1.04 2.09
N LEU A 93 -12.99 -0.80 1.38
CA LEU A 93 -12.97 -0.58 -0.08
C LEU A 93 -12.23 0.70 -0.48
N ARG A 94 -12.05 1.63 0.44
CA ARG A 94 -11.27 2.86 0.26
C ARG A 94 -9.75 2.63 0.39
N VAL A 95 -9.33 1.42 0.79
CA VAL A 95 -7.93 1.03 0.97
C VAL A 95 -7.56 -0.05 -0.03
N GLY A 96 -6.67 0.25 -0.96
CA GLY A 96 -6.05 -0.72 -1.86
C GLY A 96 -4.84 -1.38 -1.21
N VAL A 97 -4.65 -2.68 -1.42
CA VAL A 97 -3.47 -3.41 -0.94
C VAL A 97 -2.84 -4.18 -2.09
N VAL A 98 -1.53 -4.04 -2.23
CA VAL A 98 -0.71 -4.86 -3.14
C VAL A 98 0.28 -5.64 -2.28
N PHE A 99 0.02 -6.92 -2.09
CA PHE A 99 0.93 -7.81 -1.38
C PHE A 99 2.15 -8.15 -2.24
N GLU A 100 3.21 -8.63 -1.60
CA GLU A 100 4.42 -9.11 -2.25
C GLU A 100 4.11 -10.03 -3.44
N ALA A 101 4.89 -9.95 -4.51
CA ALA A 101 4.69 -10.66 -5.77
C ALA A 101 3.34 -10.40 -6.48
N GLY A 102 2.67 -9.25 -6.20
CA GLY A 102 1.46 -8.80 -6.89
C GLY A 102 0.20 -9.58 -6.53
N ALA A 103 0.16 -10.19 -5.31
CA ALA A 103 -1.04 -10.84 -4.76
C ALA A 103 -1.73 -11.80 -5.74
N ARG A 104 -1.02 -12.78 -6.23
CA ARG A 104 -1.52 -13.96 -7.00
C ARG A 104 -2.77 -13.64 -7.85
N PRO A 105 -2.62 -13.14 -9.08
CA PRO A 105 -3.76 -12.95 -9.96
C PRO A 105 -4.48 -14.29 -10.17
N PHE A 106 -5.79 -14.25 -10.36
CA PHE A 106 -6.57 -15.46 -10.67
C PHE A 106 -6.12 -16.03 -12.02
N ALA A 107 -5.54 -17.23 -12.01
CA ALA A 107 -4.88 -17.83 -13.16
C ALA A 107 -5.85 -18.17 -14.32
N HIS A 108 -7.12 -18.42 -14.00
CA HIS A 108 -8.18 -18.75 -14.97
C HIS A 108 -8.87 -17.53 -15.57
N LEU A 109 -8.54 -16.32 -15.11
CA LEU A 109 -9.06 -15.07 -15.64
C LEU A 109 -8.01 -14.40 -16.53
N THR A 110 -8.45 -13.60 -17.50
CA THR A 110 -7.58 -12.71 -18.25
C THR A 110 -7.03 -11.59 -17.34
N VAL A 111 -6.04 -10.84 -17.81
CA VAL A 111 -5.56 -9.63 -17.12
C VAL A 111 -6.71 -8.62 -16.93
N ALA A 112 -7.49 -8.37 -17.98
CA ALA A 112 -8.64 -7.47 -17.93
C ALA A 112 -9.70 -7.95 -16.93
N ASP A 113 -10.02 -9.24 -16.90
CA ASP A 113 -10.99 -9.80 -15.96
C ASP A 113 -10.49 -9.75 -14.51
N ASN A 114 -9.19 -9.96 -14.27
CA ASN A 114 -8.60 -9.76 -12.95
C ASN A 114 -8.79 -8.33 -12.44
N VAL A 115 -8.63 -7.33 -13.30
CA VAL A 115 -8.82 -5.92 -12.96
C VAL A 115 -10.30 -5.57 -12.82
N ALA A 116 -11.17 -6.16 -13.64
CA ALA A 116 -12.62 -5.96 -13.58
C ALA A 116 -13.27 -6.60 -12.35
N LEU A 117 -12.67 -7.64 -11.80
CA LEU A 117 -13.26 -8.47 -10.75
C LEU A 117 -13.80 -7.69 -9.55
N PRO A 118 -13.03 -6.78 -8.90
CA PRO A 118 -13.56 -6.02 -7.76
C PRO A 118 -14.74 -5.11 -8.17
N LEU A 119 -14.72 -4.51 -9.35
CA LEU A 119 -15.80 -3.67 -9.85
C LEU A 119 -17.10 -4.47 -10.03
N ARG A 120 -17.01 -5.65 -10.67
CA ARG A 120 -18.15 -6.55 -10.86
C ARG A 120 -18.67 -7.11 -9.54
N TYR A 121 -17.76 -7.51 -8.64
CA TYR A 121 -18.13 -8.07 -7.34
C TYR A 121 -18.90 -7.07 -6.47
N HIS A 122 -18.47 -5.82 -6.44
CA HIS A 122 -19.11 -4.76 -5.66
C HIS A 122 -20.20 -4.01 -6.46
N ARG A 123 -20.48 -4.42 -7.71
CA ARG A 123 -21.50 -3.83 -8.60
C ARG A 123 -21.29 -2.33 -8.83
N GLU A 124 -20.04 -1.93 -9.07
CA GLU A 124 -19.63 -0.56 -9.32
C GLU A 124 -19.91 -0.14 -10.78
N GLY A 125 -21.13 0.29 -11.06
CA GLY A 125 -21.53 0.78 -12.38
C GLY A 125 -22.05 -0.28 -13.35
N SER A 126 -22.32 0.15 -14.59
CA SER A 126 -22.71 -0.73 -15.70
C SER A 126 -21.49 -1.48 -16.27
N GLU A 127 -21.72 -2.56 -17.05
CA GLU A 127 -20.62 -3.24 -17.76
C GLU A 127 -19.89 -2.33 -18.76
N ALA A 128 -20.52 -1.26 -19.24
CA ALA A 128 -19.87 -0.27 -20.08
C ALA A 128 -18.90 0.60 -19.25
N ASP A 129 -19.33 1.07 -18.07
CA ASP A 129 -18.50 1.85 -17.15
C ASP A 129 -17.31 1.01 -16.65
N ILE A 130 -17.55 -0.25 -16.31
CA ILE A 130 -16.52 -1.18 -15.88
C ILE A 130 -15.47 -1.38 -16.98
N ARG A 131 -15.89 -1.62 -18.23
CA ARG A 131 -14.96 -1.78 -19.36
C ARG A 131 -14.14 -0.52 -19.60
N GLN A 132 -14.77 0.66 -19.55
CA GLN A 132 -14.05 1.93 -19.68
C GLN A 132 -13.01 2.06 -18.58
N ARG A 133 -13.40 1.89 -17.31
CA ARG A 133 -12.50 2.01 -16.16
C ARG A 133 -11.34 1.03 -16.22
N VAL A 134 -11.61 -0.22 -16.59
CA VAL A 134 -10.57 -1.25 -16.78
C VAL A 134 -9.60 -0.84 -17.90
N GLY A 135 -10.11 -0.34 -19.03
CA GLY A 135 -9.27 0.17 -20.13
C GLY A 135 -8.31 1.27 -19.67
N GLU A 136 -8.83 2.29 -18.97
CA GLU A 136 -8.02 3.38 -18.40
C GLU A 136 -6.91 2.88 -17.47
N ILE A 137 -7.22 1.89 -16.62
CA ILE A 137 -6.26 1.31 -15.69
C ILE A 137 -5.18 0.50 -16.43
N LEU A 138 -5.59 -0.31 -17.41
CA LEU A 138 -4.66 -1.13 -18.19
C LEU A 138 -3.68 -0.27 -19.01
N GLU A 139 -4.16 0.83 -19.58
CA GLU A 139 -3.30 1.83 -20.24
C GLU A 139 -2.32 2.45 -19.26
N ALA A 140 -2.80 2.97 -18.13
CA ALA A 140 -1.97 3.61 -17.13
C ALA A 140 -0.90 2.67 -16.54
N THR A 141 -1.21 1.38 -16.38
CA THR A 141 -0.28 0.37 -15.82
C THR A 141 0.57 -0.34 -16.88
N GLY A 142 0.41 0.02 -18.18
CA GLY A 142 1.15 -0.57 -19.29
C GLY A 142 0.76 -2.03 -19.56
N LEU A 143 -0.49 -2.41 -19.27
CA LEU A 143 -1.01 -3.78 -19.44
C LEU A 143 -1.97 -3.92 -20.63
N ALA A 144 -2.29 -2.84 -21.35
CA ALA A 144 -3.29 -2.84 -22.43
C ALA A 144 -2.98 -3.89 -23.52
N ALA A 145 -1.73 -3.99 -23.95
CA ALA A 145 -1.31 -4.96 -24.99
C ALA A 145 -1.47 -6.44 -24.58
N VAL A 146 -1.61 -6.72 -23.28
CA VAL A 146 -1.74 -8.07 -22.72
C VAL A 146 -3.08 -8.30 -22.02
N ALA A 147 -4.05 -7.40 -22.20
CA ALA A 147 -5.35 -7.40 -21.53
C ALA A 147 -6.07 -8.75 -21.58
N ASN A 148 -6.03 -9.42 -22.75
CA ASN A 148 -6.73 -10.68 -23.02
C ASN A 148 -5.88 -11.93 -22.70
N ARG A 149 -4.65 -11.77 -22.19
CA ARG A 149 -3.80 -12.90 -21.80
C ARG A 149 -4.10 -13.35 -20.37
N ALA A 150 -3.88 -14.65 -20.11
CA ALA A 150 -3.87 -15.16 -18.75
C ALA A 150 -2.59 -14.69 -18.02
N PRO A 151 -2.61 -14.45 -16.70
CA PRO A 151 -1.42 -14.05 -15.94
C PRO A 151 -0.23 -15.00 -16.08
N ALA A 152 -0.47 -16.30 -16.27
CA ALA A 152 0.58 -17.29 -16.50
C ALA A 152 1.37 -17.06 -17.80
N GLN A 153 0.79 -16.38 -18.78
CA GLN A 153 1.42 -16.06 -20.07
C GLN A 153 2.23 -14.75 -20.02
N LEU A 154 2.20 -14.04 -18.90
CA LEU A 154 2.97 -12.82 -18.71
C LEU A 154 4.40 -13.13 -18.28
N VAL A 155 5.33 -12.29 -18.71
CA VAL A 155 6.67 -12.26 -18.11
C VAL A 155 6.55 -11.95 -16.60
N HIS A 156 7.44 -12.54 -15.81
CA HIS A 156 7.34 -12.51 -14.35
C HIS A 156 7.18 -11.08 -13.80
N SER A 157 7.95 -10.13 -14.32
CA SER A 157 7.94 -8.71 -13.89
C SER A 157 6.64 -7.95 -14.19
N MET A 158 5.74 -8.46 -15.05
CA MET A 158 4.44 -7.84 -15.32
C MET A 158 3.34 -8.32 -14.36
N ARG A 159 3.50 -9.48 -13.71
CA ARG A 159 2.49 -10.02 -12.80
C ARG A 159 2.18 -9.10 -11.61
N PRO A 160 3.19 -8.50 -10.93
CA PRO A 160 2.93 -7.52 -9.87
C PRO A 160 2.10 -6.32 -10.33
N ARG A 161 2.25 -5.88 -11.60
CA ARG A 161 1.43 -4.79 -12.15
C ARG A 161 -0.05 -5.15 -12.26
N VAL A 162 -0.39 -6.42 -12.48
CA VAL A 162 -1.80 -6.88 -12.47
C VAL A 162 -2.41 -6.72 -11.08
N GLY A 163 -1.65 -7.05 -10.03
CA GLY A 163 -2.07 -6.81 -8.65
C GLY A 163 -2.30 -5.33 -8.35
N LEU A 164 -1.38 -4.47 -8.81
CA LEU A 164 -1.51 -3.01 -8.68
C LEU A 164 -2.75 -2.49 -9.45
N ALA A 165 -2.93 -2.90 -10.72
CA ALA A 165 -4.08 -2.53 -11.53
C ALA A 165 -5.40 -2.93 -10.86
N ARG A 166 -5.48 -4.14 -10.31
CA ARG A 166 -6.64 -4.62 -9.55
C ARG A 166 -6.90 -3.79 -8.29
N ALA A 167 -5.86 -3.43 -7.54
CA ALA A 167 -5.99 -2.59 -6.34
C ALA A 167 -6.50 -1.18 -6.67
N LEU A 168 -6.13 -0.64 -7.85
CA LEU A 168 -6.58 0.69 -8.32
C LEU A 168 -8.00 0.69 -8.89
N ALA A 169 -8.60 -0.47 -9.13
CA ALA A 169 -9.91 -0.57 -9.80
C ALA A 169 -11.01 0.22 -9.07
N LEU A 170 -11.10 0.08 -7.75
CA LEU A 170 -12.07 0.77 -6.91
C LEU A 170 -11.70 2.23 -6.56
N ALA A 171 -10.66 2.78 -7.22
CA ALA A 171 -10.17 4.14 -6.97
C ALA A 171 -9.92 4.46 -5.48
N PRO A 172 -9.13 3.65 -4.78
CA PRO A 172 -8.91 3.81 -3.33
C PRO A 172 -8.31 5.17 -2.99
N GLU A 173 -8.45 5.59 -1.74
CA GLU A 173 -7.85 6.83 -1.21
C GLU A 173 -6.47 6.54 -0.59
N VAL A 174 -6.27 5.30 -0.12
CA VAL A 174 -5.01 4.81 0.46
C VAL A 174 -4.55 3.59 -0.32
N LEU A 175 -3.25 3.51 -0.63
CA LEU A 175 -2.63 2.33 -1.24
C LEU A 175 -1.49 1.85 -0.36
N LEU A 176 -1.60 0.61 0.10
CA LEU A 176 -0.60 -0.09 0.89
C LEU A 176 0.15 -1.07 -0.02
N LEU A 177 1.47 -1.00 -0.02
CA LEU A 177 2.35 -1.77 -0.91
C LEU A 177 3.33 -2.59 -0.08
N ASP A 178 3.28 -3.90 -0.21
CA ASP A 178 4.18 -4.83 0.45
C ASP A 178 5.30 -5.24 -0.50
N ASP A 179 6.49 -4.75 -0.24
CA ASP A 179 7.74 -4.97 -0.98
C ASP A 179 7.58 -4.92 -2.53
N PRO A 180 7.04 -3.81 -3.06
CA PRO A 180 6.62 -3.75 -4.46
C PRO A 180 7.77 -3.83 -5.48
N LEU A 181 9.02 -3.71 -5.03
CA LEU A 181 10.21 -3.79 -5.88
C LEU A 181 10.94 -5.13 -5.80
N ALA A 182 10.44 -6.08 -4.98
CA ALA A 182 11.08 -7.38 -4.80
C ALA A 182 11.19 -8.14 -6.15
N GLY A 183 12.38 -8.66 -6.46
CA GLY A 183 12.63 -9.46 -7.66
C GLY A 183 12.49 -8.71 -8.99
N LEU A 184 12.48 -7.37 -9.00
CA LEU A 184 12.38 -6.57 -10.23
C LEU A 184 13.75 -6.16 -10.75
N ASP A 185 13.90 -6.19 -12.08
CA ASP A 185 15.06 -5.62 -12.75
C ASP A 185 15.10 -4.07 -12.64
N PRO A 186 16.23 -3.40 -12.92
CA PRO A 186 16.36 -1.95 -12.79
C PRO A 186 15.33 -1.16 -13.62
N ARG A 187 14.95 -1.64 -14.81
CA ARG A 187 13.98 -0.97 -15.69
C ARG A 187 12.58 -1.02 -15.09
N GLN A 188 12.19 -2.19 -14.56
CA GLN A 188 10.91 -2.37 -13.88
C GLN A 188 10.87 -1.57 -12.57
N THR A 189 11.95 -1.60 -11.80
CA THR A 189 12.11 -0.79 -10.58
C THR A 189 11.90 0.69 -10.87
N HIS A 190 12.54 1.22 -11.91
CA HIS A 190 12.36 2.62 -12.33
C HIS A 190 10.90 2.92 -12.65
N TRP A 191 10.24 2.07 -13.45
CA TRP A 191 8.83 2.24 -13.77
C TRP A 191 7.94 2.28 -12.52
N TRP A 192 8.15 1.35 -11.57
CA TRP A 192 7.38 1.32 -10.33
C TRP A 192 7.55 2.59 -9.51
N LEU A 193 8.79 3.05 -9.36
CA LEU A 193 9.09 4.25 -8.59
C LEU A 193 8.46 5.51 -9.21
N GLU A 194 8.49 5.64 -10.54
CA GLU A 194 7.84 6.75 -11.25
C GLU A 194 6.32 6.67 -11.15
N PHE A 195 5.74 5.49 -11.36
CA PHE A 195 4.29 5.31 -11.30
C PHE A 195 3.76 5.59 -9.89
N ILE A 196 4.35 5.02 -8.84
CA ILE A 196 3.95 5.28 -7.45
C ILE A 196 4.15 6.75 -7.09
N GLY A 197 5.26 7.36 -7.51
CA GLY A 197 5.49 8.80 -7.35
C GLY A 197 4.40 9.65 -8.01
N SER A 198 3.94 9.27 -9.20
CA SER A 198 2.87 9.97 -9.92
C SER A 198 1.51 9.83 -9.21
N LEU A 199 1.21 8.68 -8.58
CA LEU A 199 0.01 8.52 -7.75
C LEU A 199 0.04 9.47 -6.55
N ALA A 200 1.18 9.64 -5.90
CA ALA A 200 1.36 10.59 -4.80
C ALA A 200 1.22 12.05 -5.23
N ALA A 201 1.53 12.37 -6.48
CA ALA A 201 1.44 13.72 -7.03
C ALA A 201 0.05 14.07 -7.57
N GLY A 202 -0.79 13.09 -7.87
CA GLY A 202 -2.13 13.26 -8.45
C GLY A 202 -2.20 12.79 -9.90
N HIS A 203 -2.09 11.46 -10.09
CA HIS A 203 -2.18 10.84 -11.42
C HIS A 203 -3.56 11.03 -12.08
N PRO A 204 -3.66 11.19 -13.42
CA PRO A 204 -4.95 11.34 -14.13
C PRO A 204 -5.97 10.23 -13.85
N ILE A 205 -5.51 8.97 -13.66
CA ILE A 205 -6.37 7.83 -13.32
C ILE A 205 -7.15 8.03 -12.00
N LEU A 206 -6.68 8.95 -11.13
CA LEU A 206 -7.29 9.36 -9.88
C LEU A 206 -8.04 10.69 -10.03
N LYS A 207 -8.28 11.15 -11.26
CA LYS A 207 -8.89 12.47 -11.55
C LYS A 207 -8.12 13.62 -10.87
N GLY A 208 -6.79 13.54 -10.83
CA GLY A 208 -5.91 14.53 -10.22
C GLY A 208 -5.85 14.50 -8.68
N ARG A 209 -6.59 13.60 -8.01
CA ARG A 209 -6.45 13.43 -6.56
C ARG A 209 -5.09 12.81 -6.23
N LYS A 210 -4.48 13.26 -5.14
CA LYS A 210 -3.30 12.62 -4.56
C LYS A 210 -3.73 11.32 -3.87
N MET A 211 -2.83 10.35 -3.85
CA MET A 211 -3.03 9.10 -3.13
C MET A 211 -2.19 9.09 -1.87
N THR A 212 -2.79 8.69 -0.76
CA THR A 212 -2.04 8.35 0.46
C THR A 212 -1.33 7.02 0.23
N LEU A 213 -0.03 6.98 0.49
CA LEU A 213 0.80 5.82 0.21
C LEU A 213 1.50 5.32 1.46
N VAL A 214 1.52 4.00 1.63
CA VAL A 214 2.37 3.30 2.59
C VAL A 214 3.11 2.19 1.86
N VAL A 215 4.42 2.26 1.86
CA VAL A 215 5.30 1.24 1.28
C VAL A 215 6.05 0.56 2.41
N ALA A 216 5.84 -0.74 2.60
CA ALA A 216 6.71 -1.56 3.44
C ALA A 216 7.75 -2.25 2.54
N CYS A 217 9.02 -2.21 2.92
CA CYS A 217 10.10 -2.71 2.08
C CYS A 217 11.29 -3.23 2.87
N ASN A 218 12.00 -4.20 2.28
CA ASN A 218 13.26 -4.71 2.79
C ASN A 218 14.46 -3.82 2.40
N HIS A 219 14.30 -2.95 1.37
CA HIS A 219 15.32 -2.05 0.87
C HIS A 219 14.77 -0.63 0.82
N MET A 220 15.20 0.24 1.73
CA MET A 220 14.68 1.60 1.84
C MET A 220 15.28 2.58 0.82
N ARG A 221 16.51 2.33 0.35
CA ARG A 221 17.27 3.27 -0.50
C ARG A 221 16.49 3.83 -1.69
N PRO A 222 15.75 3.03 -2.50
CA PRO A 222 14.98 3.55 -3.64
C PRO A 222 13.85 4.51 -3.24
N TRP A 223 13.37 4.39 -2.00
CA TRP A 223 12.22 5.13 -1.48
C TRP A 223 12.59 6.41 -0.72
N MET A 224 13.86 6.57 -0.31
CA MET A 224 14.29 7.68 0.55
C MET A 224 14.04 9.06 -0.06
N SER A 225 14.18 9.19 -1.39
CA SER A 225 13.91 10.45 -2.10
C SER A 225 12.41 10.74 -2.32
N ARG A 226 11.54 9.76 -2.13
CA ARG A 226 10.09 9.83 -2.40
C ARG A 226 9.25 9.88 -1.13
N GLY A 227 9.61 9.09 -0.13
CA GLY A 227 8.95 9.07 1.18
C GLY A 227 8.97 10.45 1.86
N ARG A 228 7.92 10.73 2.63
CA ARG A 228 7.79 11.94 3.45
C ARG A 228 7.86 11.63 4.94
N GLN A 229 7.45 10.43 5.32
CA GLN A 229 7.50 9.90 6.67
C GLN A 229 8.14 8.52 6.65
N PHE A 230 8.90 8.19 7.67
CA PHE A 230 9.66 6.95 7.75
C PHE A 230 9.46 6.26 9.09
N ALA A 231 9.45 4.95 9.09
CA ALA A 231 9.47 4.12 10.29
C ALA A 231 10.20 2.80 10.03
N LEU A 232 10.57 2.11 11.10
CA LEU A 232 11.12 0.75 11.05
C LEU A 232 10.20 -0.22 11.79
N VAL A 233 10.08 -1.43 11.28
CA VAL A 233 9.54 -2.55 12.04
C VAL A 233 10.72 -3.35 12.59
N LYS A 234 10.93 -3.28 13.89
CA LYS A 234 12.06 -3.86 14.60
C LYS A 234 11.63 -4.38 15.96
N ASP A 235 12.14 -5.53 16.35
CA ASP A 235 11.92 -6.13 17.68
C ASP A 235 10.42 -6.18 18.05
N LYS A 236 9.57 -6.53 17.08
CA LYS A 236 8.10 -6.54 17.19
C LYS A 236 7.46 -5.17 17.47
N GLN A 237 8.14 -4.08 17.18
CA GLN A 237 7.64 -2.72 17.38
C GLN A 237 7.69 -1.92 16.08
N LEU A 238 6.82 -0.93 15.97
CA LEU A 238 6.91 0.10 14.94
C LEU A 238 7.64 1.31 15.54
N LEU A 239 8.83 1.61 15.03
CA LEU A 239 9.67 2.73 15.45
C LEU A 239 9.55 3.88 14.43
N PRO A 240 8.80 4.94 14.71
CA PRO A 240 8.76 6.13 13.85
C PRO A 240 10.12 6.82 13.81
N LEU A 241 10.60 7.17 12.62
CA LEU A 241 11.85 7.90 12.39
C LEU A 241 11.63 9.37 12.05
N GLY A 242 10.35 9.77 11.80
CA GLY A 242 10.01 11.13 11.38
C GLY A 242 10.12 11.36 9.87
N GLY A 243 10.34 12.62 9.46
CA GLY A 243 10.52 13.02 8.09
C GLY A 243 11.96 12.88 7.60
N ARG A 244 12.27 13.49 6.45
CA ARG A 244 13.61 13.39 5.84
C ARG A 244 14.72 13.99 6.69
N ALA A 245 14.46 15.13 7.33
CA ALA A 245 15.47 15.81 8.15
C ALA A 245 15.85 14.96 9.38
N GLU A 246 14.87 14.32 10.00
CA GLU A 246 15.10 13.41 11.12
C GLU A 246 15.81 12.13 10.66
N LEU A 247 15.46 11.61 9.47
CA LEU A 247 16.06 10.42 8.88
C LEU A 247 17.55 10.59 8.62
N GLU A 248 18.00 11.74 8.11
CA GLU A 248 19.41 12.05 7.82
C GLU A 248 20.28 12.04 9.09
N ASN A 249 19.68 12.37 10.23
CA ASN A 249 20.36 12.37 11.54
C ASN A 249 20.15 11.08 12.34
N CYS A 250 19.43 10.10 11.79
CA CYS A 250 19.11 8.85 12.46
C CYS A 250 20.33 7.91 12.50
N ASN A 251 20.70 7.47 13.71
CA ASN A 251 21.82 6.57 13.92
C ASN A 251 21.40 5.10 14.12
N GLU A 252 20.13 4.76 13.80
CA GLU A 252 19.61 3.41 13.96
C GLU A 252 20.37 2.40 13.06
N PRO A 253 20.97 1.35 13.63
CA PRO A 253 21.77 0.38 12.87
C PRO A 253 20.96 -0.32 11.76
N LEU A 254 19.72 -0.71 12.06
CA LEU A 254 18.84 -1.35 11.08
C LEU A 254 18.54 -0.45 9.87
N LEU A 255 18.37 0.88 10.08
CA LEU A 255 18.22 1.82 8.98
C LEU A 255 19.43 1.77 8.04
N ARG A 256 20.63 1.78 8.59
CA ARG A 256 21.87 1.71 7.79
C ARG A 256 21.94 0.42 6.99
N GLU A 257 21.54 -0.70 7.58
CA GLU A 257 21.48 -2.01 6.92
C GLU A 257 20.49 -1.98 5.75
N LEU A 258 19.24 -1.54 5.97
CA LEU A 258 18.19 -1.49 4.94
C LEU A 258 18.45 -0.45 3.82
N VAL A 259 19.31 0.54 4.09
CA VAL A 259 19.76 1.53 3.08
C VAL A 259 20.98 1.04 2.32
N ALA A 260 21.92 0.35 3.00
CA ALA A 260 23.16 -0.15 2.41
C ALA A 260 22.98 -1.44 1.60
N ALA A 261 21.92 -2.22 1.88
CA ALA A 261 21.65 -3.47 1.18
C ALA A 261 21.60 -3.21 -0.34
N GLU A 262 22.50 -3.85 -1.07
CA GLU A 262 22.48 -3.81 -2.53
C GLU A 262 21.26 -4.57 -3.02
N PHE A 263 20.61 -4.01 -4.03
CA PHE A 263 19.51 -4.64 -4.73
C PHE A 263 20.07 -5.80 -5.55
N THR A 264 20.23 -6.97 -4.93
CA THR A 264 20.56 -8.22 -5.64
C THR A 264 19.26 -8.80 -6.15
N PRO A 265 19.04 -8.83 -7.48
CA PRO A 265 17.95 -9.64 -8.02
C PRO A 265 18.28 -11.13 -7.79
N ASP A 266 17.40 -11.83 -7.07
CA ASP A 266 17.42 -13.29 -6.97
C ASP A 266 17.07 -13.94 -8.34
#